data_9cb2ed06c7cb558595e3c059ca59bf42
#
_entry.id   9cb2ed06c7cb558595e3c059ca59bf42
#
_cell.length_a   1.000
_cell.length_b   1.000
_cell.length_c   1.000
_cell.angle_alpha   90.00
_cell.angle_beta   90.00
_cell.angle_gamma   90.00
#
_symmetry.space_group_name_H-M   'P 1'
#
loop_
_entity.id
_entity.type
_entity.pdbx_description
1 polymer ?
#
loop_
_entity_poly.entity_id
_entity_poly.type
_entity_poly.pdbx_seq_one_letter_code
_entity_poly.pdbx_strand_id
1 'polypeptide(L)'
;MDLYNILVDISKYLRVPGILVSLIFLGTIIKPVSFISAGIIEQRMFSKDKLFLLRVSKHLIYTFYCILFFISIATLEFEPSLCIVYFSILLAVIILCNIILINTGEVKGKILEKIQEKHWLRALHIILFFIFIILVFQSLYHILLTVVKNGTYNDVDLIILIIMIFVFTSLLPSLRGQISKFMNISNEKNAYWRCQEYQKWYLLHAINKDTVLLGDKSNYKLCSQVKIMKLEDLYNETLYIE
;
A
#
# COMPACT_ATOMS: atom_id res chain seq x y z
N MET A 1 32.09 -6.22 12.06
CA MET A 1 31.05 -5.95 13.08
C MET A 1 29.73 -5.97 12.32
N ASP A 2 28.95 -7.04 12.48
CA ASP A 2 27.77 -7.27 11.65
C ASP A 2 26.65 -6.30 12.00
N LEU A 3 26.01 -5.74 10.99
CA LEU A 3 24.88 -4.80 11.12
C LEU A 3 23.80 -5.33 12.08
N TYR A 4 23.63 -6.66 12.11
CA TYR A 4 22.74 -7.35 13.02
C TYR A 4 23.12 -7.15 14.49
N ASN A 5 24.40 -7.26 14.85
CA ASN A 5 24.86 -7.08 16.23
C ASN A 5 24.68 -5.64 16.71
N ILE A 6 24.89 -4.65 15.80
CA ILE A 6 24.64 -3.24 16.10
C ILE A 6 23.15 -3.02 16.37
N LEU A 7 22.25 -3.60 15.56
CA LEU A 7 20.81 -3.47 15.72
C LEU A 7 20.28 -4.14 17.00
N VAL A 8 20.85 -5.31 17.35
CA VAL A 8 20.54 -6.04 18.60
C VAL A 8 21.00 -5.25 19.82
N ASP A 9 22.18 -4.64 19.79
CA ASP A 9 22.68 -3.85 20.90
C ASP A 9 21.91 -2.56 21.09
N ILE A 10 21.53 -1.87 19.99
CA ILE A 10 20.67 -0.68 20.05
C ILE A 10 19.29 -1.06 20.61
N SER A 11 18.72 -2.22 20.23
CA SER A 11 17.43 -2.68 20.73
C SER A 11 17.43 -2.96 22.22
N LYS A 12 18.51 -3.56 22.76
CA LYS A 12 18.69 -3.79 24.20
C LYS A 12 18.79 -2.48 24.99
N TYR A 13 19.49 -1.49 24.43
CA TYR A 13 19.70 -0.19 25.11
C TYR A 13 18.45 0.68 25.20
N LEU A 14 17.65 0.70 24.11
CA LEU A 14 16.47 1.56 24.02
C LEU A 14 15.18 0.92 24.51
N ARG A 15 15.17 -0.37 24.89
CA ARG A 15 13.94 -1.16 25.16
C ARG A 15 12.88 -1.02 24.05
N VAL A 16 13.31 -0.53 22.89
CA VAL A 16 12.48 -0.40 21.70
C VAL A 16 12.91 -1.52 20.76
N PRO A 17 12.00 -2.31 20.19
CA PRO A 17 12.36 -3.32 19.20
C PRO A 17 13.27 -2.67 18.14
N GLY A 18 14.51 -3.17 17.95
CA GLY A 18 15.53 -2.59 17.06
C GLY A 18 15.06 -2.42 15.62
N ILE A 19 13.99 -3.13 15.28
CA ILE A 19 13.27 -3.07 14.01
C ILE A 19 12.47 -1.77 13.88
N LEU A 20 11.90 -1.21 14.96
CA LEU A 20 11.28 0.12 14.91
C LEU A 20 12.31 1.21 14.56
N VAL A 21 13.52 1.09 15.11
CA VAL A 21 14.64 1.99 14.76
C VAL A 21 15.02 1.80 13.31
N SER A 22 15.08 0.56 12.80
CA SER A 22 15.35 0.25 11.41
C SER A 22 14.28 0.79 10.45
N LEU A 23 13.00 0.73 10.84
CA LEU A 23 11.89 1.30 10.08
C LEU A 23 11.98 2.82 9.97
N ILE A 24 12.31 3.51 11.06
CA ILE A 24 12.52 4.96 11.08
C ILE A 24 13.72 5.32 10.20
N PHE A 25 14.83 4.59 10.33
CA PHE A 25 16.05 4.82 9.54
C PHE A 25 15.82 4.58 8.04
N LEU A 26 15.16 3.49 7.66
CA LEU A 26 14.74 3.24 6.28
C LEU A 26 13.81 4.32 5.75
N GLY A 27 12.86 4.78 6.56
CA GLY A 27 11.96 5.88 6.20
C GLY A 27 12.70 7.17 5.89
N THR A 28 13.82 7.45 6.58
CA THR A 28 14.66 8.63 6.33
C THR A 28 15.51 8.48 5.08
N ILE A 29 16.00 7.28 4.77
CA ILE A 29 16.81 7.02 3.57
C ILE A 29 15.95 7.03 2.29
N ILE A 30 14.74 6.48 2.34
CA ILE A 30 13.88 6.34 1.15
C ILE A 30 13.18 7.66 0.79
N LYS A 31 12.90 8.53 1.76
CA LYS A 31 12.28 9.85 1.49
C LYS A 31 13.03 10.71 0.47
N PRO A 32 14.37 10.79 0.44
CA PRO A 32 15.07 11.66 -0.51
C PRO A 32 15.12 11.13 -1.94
N VAL A 33 14.62 9.94 -2.24
CA VAL A 33 14.56 9.47 -3.63
C VAL A 33 13.43 10.21 -4.35
N SER A 34 13.78 11.26 -5.10
CA SER A 34 12.83 12.14 -5.81
C SER A 34 11.83 11.37 -6.69
N PHE A 35 12.28 10.26 -7.30
CA PHE A 35 11.43 9.39 -8.10
C PHE A 35 10.27 8.75 -7.29
N ILE A 36 10.54 8.31 -6.05
CA ILE A 36 9.54 7.65 -5.19
C ILE A 36 8.59 8.67 -4.56
N SER A 37 9.11 9.86 -4.25
CA SER A 37 8.35 10.97 -3.67
C SER A 37 7.62 11.84 -4.70
N ALA A 38 7.72 11.48 -5.98
CA ALA A 38 7.09 12.22 -7.08
C ALA A 38 5.64 12.58 -6.76
N GLY A 39 5.32 13.86 -6.89
CA GLY A 39 3.98 14.40 -6.70
C GLY A 39 2.98 13.89 -7.75
N ILE A 40 1.70 14.19 -7.55
CA ILE A 40 0.63 13.73 -8.45
C ILE A 40 0.84 14.27 -9.87
N ILE A 41 1.26 15.52 -10.00
CA ILE A 41 1.53 16.16 -11.29
C ILE A 41 2.71 15.47 -11.98
N GLU A 42 3.83 15.30 -11.25
CA GLU A 42 5.02 14.62 -11.78
C GLU A 42 4.72 13.18 -12.23
N GLN A 43 3.93 12.43 -11.44
CA GLN A 43 3.53 11.08 -11.80
C GLN A 43 2.71 11.03 -13.10
N ARG A 44 1.87 12.03 -13.37
CA ARG A 44 1.10 12.12 -14.62
C ARG A 44 1.97 12.49 -15.82
N MET A 45 3.12 13.11 -15.57
CA MET A 45 4.13 13.43 -16.60
C MET A 45 5.09 12.27 -16.89
N PHE A 46 5.02 11.17 -16.12
CA PHE A 46 5.86 10.00 -16.37
C PHE A 46 5.34 9.18 -17.53
N SER A 47 6.28 8.67 -18.35
CA SER A 47 5.95 7.65 -19.35
C SER A 47 5.35 6.40 -18.68
N LYS A 48 4.62 5.59 -19.44
CA LYS A 48 3.98 4.36 -18.94
C LYS A 48 4.99 3.44 -18.25
N ASP A 49 6.20 3.31 -18.79
CA ASP A 49 7.26 2.47 -18.22
C ASP A 49 7.76 3.02 -16.88
N LYS A 50 7.96 4.34 -16.80
CA LYS A 50 8.33 4.99 -15.53
C LYS A 50 7.24 4.86 -14.48
N LEU A 51 5.96 4.97 -14.87
CA LEU A 51 4.83 4.76 -13.96
C LEU A 51 4.75 3.31 -13.47
N PHE A 52 4.98 2.35 -14.36
CA PHE A 52 5.03 0.93 -13.98
C PHE A 52 6.16 0.70 -12.98
N LEU A 53 7.38 1.14 -13.29
CA LEU A 53 8.53 1.01 -12.40
C LEU A 53 8.28 1.67 -11.04
N LEU A 54 7.68 2.86 -11.01
CA LEU A 54 7.31 3.56 -9.79
C LEU A 54 6.33 2.74 -8.93
N ARG A 55 5.31 2.14 -9.56
CA ARG A 55 4.33 1.29 -8.85
C ARG A 55 4.99 0.05 -8.25
N VAL A 56 5.83 -0.63 -9.05
CA VAL A 56 6.58 -1.80 -8.57
C VAL A 56 7.50 -1.43 -7.42
N SER A 57 8.28 -0.35 -7.56
CA SER A 57 9.18 0.12 -6.50
C SER A 57 8.41 0.47 -5.21
N LYS A 58 7.31 1.21 -5.31
CA LYS A 58 6.46 1.52 -4.16
C LYS A 58 5.89 0.26 -3.52
N HIS A 59 5.43 -0.68 -4.32
CA HIS A 59 4.90 -1.96 -3.82
C HIS A 59 5.95 -2.75 -3.05
N LEU A 60 7.16 -2.90 -3.60
CA LEU A 60 8.26 -3.60 -2.93
C LEU A 60 8.66 -2.91 -1.62
N ILE A 61 8.74 -1.59 -1.61
CA ILE A 61 9.05 -0.81 -0.39
C ILE A 61 7.98 -1.05 0.68
N TYR A 62 6.70 -0.97 0.35
CA TYR A 62 5.63 -1.23 1.31
C TYR A 62 5.63 -2.68 1.79
N THR A 63 5.89 -3.65 0.91
CA THR A 63 6.04 -5.06 1.30
C THR A 63 7.18 -5.21 2.30
N PHE A 64 8.32 -4.58 2.05
CA PHE A 64 9.46 -4.61 2.96
C PHE A 64 9.15 -3.99 4.33
N TYR A 65 8.44 -2.87 4.36
CA TYR A 65 7.95 -2.30 5.63
C TYR A 65 7.00 -3.24 6.37
N CYS A 66 6.09 -3.91 5.67
CA CYS A 66 5.23 -4.92 6.28
C CYS A 66 6.02 -6.08 6.87
N ILE A 67 7.03 -6.59 6.15
CA ILE A 67 7.92 -7.65 6.65
C ILE A 67 8.61 -7.23 7.94
N LEU A 68 9.26 -6.06 7.95
CA LEU A 68 9.93 -5.55 9.15
C LEU A 68 8.96 -5.36 10.31
N PHE A 69 7.76 -4.85 10.06
CA PHE A 69 6.73 -4.68 11.07
C PHE A 69 6.29 -6.01 11.67
N PHE A 70 6.02 -7.04 10.84
CA PHE A 70 5.60 -8.35 11.35
C PHE A 70 6.73 -9.11 12.04
N ILE A 71 7.98 -8.98 11.59
CA ILE A 71 9.12 -9.51 12.35
C ILE A 71 9.19 -8.86 13.73
N SER A 72 8.97 -7.52 13.82
CA SER A 72 8.95 -6.83 15.13
C SER A 72 7.88 -7.37 16.05
N ILE A 73 6.67 -7.60 15.54
CA ILE A 73 5.57 -8.12 16.35
C ILE A 73 5.83 -9.57 16.73
N ALA A 74 6.40 -10.38 15.84
CA ALA A 74 6.70 -11.78 16.10
C ALA A 74 7.78 -11.99 17.21
N THR A 75 8.57 -10.97 17.51
CA THR A 75 9.51 -10.99 18.65
C THR A 75 8.82 -10.81 20.01
N LEU A 76 7.54 -10.42 20.04
CA LEU A 76 6.75 -10.38 21.26
C LEU A 76 6.43 -11.81 21.69
N GLU A 77 6.54 -12.07 22.99
CA GLU A 77 6.31 -13.41 23.59
C GLU A 77 4.82 -13.84 23.62
N PHE A 78 4.06 -13.41 22.63
CA PHE A 78 2.65 -13.76 22.51
C PHE A 78 2.47 -14.80 21.40
N GLU A 79 2.14 -16.02 21.78
CA GLU A 79 1.82 -17.12 20.85
C GLU A 79 0.31 -17.34 20.79
N PRO A 80 -0.38 -16.88 19.74
CA PRO A 80 -1.79 -17.19 19.59
C PRO A 80 -1.98 -18.70 19.35
N SER A 81 -2.95 -19.31 20.03
CA SER A 81 -3.28 -20.72 19.80
C SER A 81 -3.71 -20.93 18.33
N LEU A 82 -3.47 -22.14 17.80
CA LEU A 82 -3.87 -22.49 16.43
C LEU A 82 -5.34 -22.21 16.15
N CYS A 83 -6.21 -22.43 17.14
CA CYS A 83 -7.64 -22.14 17.03
C CYS A 83 -7.91 -20.64 16.77
N ILE A 84 -7.21 -19.75 17.49
CA ILE A 84 -7.30 -18.29 17.31
C ILE A 84 -6.81 -17.91 15.90
N VAL A 85 -5.73 -18.53 15.40
CA VAL A 85 -5.19 -18.27 14.08
C VAL A 85 -6.19 -18.65 12.98
N TYR A 86 -6.76 -19.87 13.03
CA TYR A 86 -7.76 -20.31 12.06
C TYR A 86 -8.99 -19.41 12.07
N PHE A 87 -9.48 -19.06 13.26
CA PHE A 87 -10.62 -18.15 13.39
C PHE A 87 -10.31 -16.76 12.83
N SER A 88 -9.10 -16.26 13.07
CA SER A 88 -8.64 -14.97 12.51
C SER A 88 -8.55 -14.97 11.00
N ILE A 89 -8.06 -16.06 10.38
CA ILE A 89 -8.04 -16.23 8.92
C ILE A 89 -9.46 -16.15 8.37
N LEU A 90 -10.38 -16.93 8.95
CA LEU A 90 -11.77 -16.97 8.50
C LEU A 90 -12.42 -15.59 8.56
N LEU A 91 -12.27 -14.89 9.68
CA LEU A 91 -12.83 -13.55 9.85
C LEU A 91 -12.19 -12.51 8.93
N ALA A 92 -10.87 -12.56 8.75
CA ALA A 92 -10.18 -11.67 7.81
C ALA A 92 -10.69 -11.86 6.37
N VAL A 93 -10.89 -13.11 5.94
CA VAL A 93 -11.45 -13.42 4.61
C VAL A 93 -12.89 -12.90 4.48
N ILE A 94 -13.75 -13.12 5.49
CA ILE A 94 -15.13 -12.62 5.48
C ILE A 94 -15.15 -11.09 5.37
N ILE A 95 -14.33 -10.40 6.16
CA ILE A 95 -14.26 -8.94 6.12
C ILE A 95 -13.75 -8.45 4.76
N LEU A 96 -12.73 -9.11 4.20
CA LEU A 96 -12.20 -8.77 2.87
C LEU A 96 -13.27 -8.96 1.78
N CYS A 97 -14.03 -10.06 1.81
CA CYS A 97 -15.16 -10.28 0.91
C CYS A 97 -16.20 -9.15 1.02
N ASN A 98 -16.54 -8.72 2.26
CA ASN A 98 -17.47 -7.62 2.48
C ASN A 98 -16.93 -6.30 1.89
N ILE A 99 -15.64 -6.01 2.06
CA ILE A 99 -15.00 -4.83 1.45
C ILE A 99 -15.10 -4.88 -0.07
N ILE A 100 -14.84 -6.02 -0.69
CA ILE A 100 -14.92 -6.21 -2.15
C ILE A 100 -16.36 -6.01 -2.63
N LEU A 101 -17.35 -6.64 -1.99
CA LEU A 101 -18.76 -6.55 -2.36
C LEU A 101 -19.28 -5.11 -2.29
N ILE A 102 -18.90 -4.36 -1.25
CA ILE A 102 -19.26 -2.94 -1.12
C ILE A 102 -18.58 -2.11 -2.21
N ASN A 103 -17.32 -2.40 -2.54
CA ASN A 103 -16.58 -1.68 -3.57
C ASN A 103 -17.09 -1.95 -4.99
N THR A 104 -17.64 -3.13 -5.27
CA THR A 104 -18.23 -3.48 -6.57
C THR A 104 -19.67 -2.98 -6.71
N GLY A 105 -20.31 -2.57 -5.62
CA GLY A 105 -21.71 -2.16 -5.59
C GLY A 105 -22.69 -3.34 -5.58
N GLU A 106 -22.21 -4.57 -5.41
CA GLU A 106 -23.01 -5.79 -5.33
C GLU A 106 -23.52 -6.05 -3.91
N VAL A 107 -24.02 -5.00 -3.25
CA VAL A 107 -24.48 -5.08 -1.87
C VAL A 107 -25.82 -5.81 -1.82
N LYS A 108 -25.82 -6.99 -1.19
CA LYS A 108 -27.03 -7.76 -0.92
C LYS A 108 -27.13 -7.99 0.59
N GLY A 109 -28.14 -7.39 1.22
CA GLY A 109 -28.46 -7.63 2.63
C GLY A 109 -28.34 -6.41 3.55
N LYS A 110 -29.23 -6.33 4.52
CA LYS A 110 -29.40 -5.21 5.45
C LYS A 110 -28.13 -4.86 6.26
N ILE A 111 -27.28 -5.83 6.52
CA ILE A 111 -26.04 -5.62 7.29
C ILE A 111 -25.02 -4.87 6.43
N LEU A 112 -24.79 -5.33 5.19
CA LEU A 112 -23.86 -4.70 4.25
C LEU A 112 -24.30 -3.28 3.88
N GLU A 113 -25.61 -3.05 3.70
CA GLU A 113 -26.19 -1.72 3.47
C GLU A 113 -25.87 -0.78 4.63
N LYS A 114 -26.08 -1.22 5.90
CA LYS A 114 -25.73 -0.43 7.07
C LYS A 114 -24.22 -0.10 7.16
N ILE A 115 -23.35 -1.06 6.78
CA ILE A 115 -21.91 -0.82 6.74
C ILE A 115 -21.57 0.20 5.65
N GLN A 116 -22.22 0.11 4.50
CA GLN A 116 -22.04 1.05 3.39
C GLN A 116 -22.50 2.47 3.74
N GLU A 117 -23.57 2.62 4.50
CA GLU A 117 -24.11 3.93 4.88
C GLU A 117 -23.28 4.63 5.96
N LYS A 118 -22.83 3.87 6.98
CA LYS A 118 -22.22 4.43 8.19
C LYS A 118 -20.69 4.40 8.14
N HIS A 119 -20.06 5.57 8.08
CA HIS A 119 -18.59 5.70 8.03
C HIS A 119 -17.88 5.03 9.21
N TRP A 120 -18.42 5.12 10.43
CA TRP A 120 -17.81 4.50 11.60
C TRP A 120 -17.82 2.96 11.53
N LEU A 121 -18.86 2.34 10.92
CA LEU A 121 -18.90 0.89 10.71
C LEU A 121 -17.85 0.44 9.69
N ARG A 122 -17.61 1.23 8.65
CA ARG A 122 -16.50 0.97 7.70
C ARG A 122 -15.16 1.03 8.41
N ALA A 123 -14.94 2.06 9.24
CA ALA A 123 -13.71 2.19 10.02
C ALA A 123 -13.52 1.00 10.96
N LEU A 124 -14.58 0.57 11.66
CA LEU A 124 -14.55 -0.61 12.54
C LEU A 124 -14.19 -1.88 11.76
N HIS A 125 -14.76 -2.09 10.56
CA HIS A 125 -14.42 -3.24 9.71
C HIS A 125 -12.94 -3.26 9.34
N ILE A 126 -12.37 -2.11 9.00
CA ILE A 126 -10.94 -2.03 8.69
C ILE A 126 -10.07 -2.29 9.91
N ILE A 127 -10.42 -1.74 11.06
CA ILE A 127 -9.71 -1.99 12.31
C ILE A 127 -9.71 -3.49 12.64
N LEU A 128 -10.88 -4.14 12.58
CA LEU A 128 -11.00 -5.58 12.81
C LEU A 128 -10.20 -6.39 11.77
N PHE A 129 -10.26 -6.01 10.51
CA PHE A 129 -9.45 -6.63 9.46
C PHE A 129 -7.96 -6.60 9.81
N PHE A 130 -7.44 -5.43 10.19
CA PHE A 130 -6.03 -5.31 10.56
C PHE A 130 -5.68 -6.10 11.82
N ILE A 131 -6.54 -6.15 12.83
CA ILE A 131 -6.31 -6.96 14.03
C ILE A 131 -6.18 -8.44 13.66
N PHE A 132 -7.08 -8.98 12.85
CA PHE A 132 -7.02 -10.40 12.45
C PHE A 132 -5.81 -10.68 11.54
N ILE A 133 -5.48 -9.78 10.63
CA ILE A 133 -4.27 -9.89 9.81
C ILE A 133 -3.00 -9.89 10.67
N ILE A 134 -2.91 -9.03 11.66
CA ILE A 134 -1.77 -8.98 12.60
C ILE A 134 -1.63 -10.32 13.33
N LEU A 135 -2.71 -10.91 13.85
CA LEU A 135 -2.67 -12.20 14.53
C LEU A 135 -2.17 -13.33 13.62
N VAL A 136 -2.64 -13.37 12.37
CA VAL A 136 -2.21 -14.36 11.38
C VAL A 136 -0.74 -14.22 11.05
N PHE A 137 -0.30 -13.00 10.72
CA PHE A 137 1.09 -12.77 10.35
C PHE A 137 2.04 -12.92 11.53
N GLN A 138 1.63 -12.51 12.73
CA GLN A 138 2.42 -12.76 13.95
C GLN A 138 2.73 -14.25 14.10
N SER A 139 1.74 -15.14 13.95
CA SER A 139 1.95 -16.58 14.02
C SER A 139 2.87 -17.09 12.94
N LEU A 140 2.69 -16.65 11.68
CA LEU A 140 3.54 -17.07 10.56
C LEU A 140 5.01 -16.65 10.76
N TYR A 141 5.24 -15.41 11.17
CA TYR A 141 6.60 -14.92 11.41
C TYR A 141 7.22 -15.51 12.67
N HIS A 142 6.41 -15.82 13.71
CA HIS A 142 6.88 -16.51 14.91
C HIS A 142 7.36 -17.91 14.56
N ILE A 143 6.62 -18.67 13.74
CA ILE A 143 7.06 -19.98 13.23
C ILE A 143 8.40 -19.85 12.49
N LEU A 144 8.55 -18.87 11.59
CA LEU A 144 9.80 -18.62 10.88
C LEU A 144 10.96 -18.37 11.85
N LEU A 145 10.78 -17.50 12.83
CA LEU A 145 11.82 -17.17 13.81
C LEU A 145 12.19 -18.38 14.68
N THR A 146 11.21 -19.18 15.08
CA THR A 146 11.42 -20.40 15.86
C THR A 146 12.19 -21.45 15.06
N VAL A 147 11.81 -21.66 13.80
CA VAL A 147 12.51 -22.57 12.87
C VAL A 147 13.96 -22.13 12.72
N VAL A 148 14.22 -20.86 12.43
CA VAL A 148 15.57 -20.31 12.27
C VAL A 148 16.38 -20.42 13.56
N LYS A 149 15.78 -20.14 14.73
CA LYS A 149 16.45 -20.18 16.03
C LYS A 149 16.87 -21.61 16.42
N ASN A 150 16.03 -22.59 16.15
CA ASN A 150 16.26 -23.98 16.55
C ASN A 150 17.21 -24.72 15.62
N GLY A 151 17.50 -24.20 14.43
CA GLY A 151 18.39 -24.84 13.44
C GLY A 151 17.88 -26.20 12.93
N THR A 152 16.60 -26.53 13.13
CA THR A 152 15.98 -27.84 12.78
C THR A 152 15.31 -27.78 11.42
N TYR A 153 15.98 -27.22 10.44
CA TYR A 153 15.39 -27.06 9.10
C TYR A 153 16.28 -27.65 8.00
N ASN A 154 15.64 -28.13 6.95
CA ASN A 154 16.29 -28.35 5.67
C ASN A 154 16.29 -27.01 4.91
N ASP A 155 17.39 -26.66 4.26
CA ASP A 155 17.55 -25.39 3.51
C ASP A 155 16.40 -25.17 2.52
N VAL A 156 15.91 -26.24 1.87
CA VAL A 156 14.80 -26.18 0.91
C VAL A 156 13.49 -25.76 1.59
N ASP A 157 13.18 -26.36 2.74
CA ASP A 157 11.94 -26.06 3.49
C ASP A 157 11.95 -24.62 4.02
N LEU A 158 13.11 -24.14 4.47
CA LEU A 158 13.29 -22.76 4.90
C LEU A 158 13.06 -21.77 3.73
N ILE A 159 13.64 -22.05 2.58
CA ILE A 159 13.47 -21.21 1.38
C ILE A 159 11.99 -21.17 0.98
N ILE A 160 11.30 -22.31 0.96
CA ILE A 160 9.87 -22.38 0.65
C ILE A 160 9.05 -21.55 1.65
N LEU A 161 9.34 -21.66 2.94
CA LEU A 161 8.65 -20.89 3.99
C LEU A 161 8.86 -19.37 3.80
N ILE A 162 10.10 -18.93 3.53
CA ILE A 162 10.43 -17.54 3.27
C ILE A 162 9.67 -17.01 2.04
N ILE A 163 9.67 -17.78 0.95
CA ILE A 163 8.95 -17.41 -0.28
C ILE A 163 7.45 -17.29 -0.01
N MET A 164 6.85 -18.26 0.68
CA MET A 164 5.43 -18.20 1.04
C MET A 164 5.11 -16.94 1.86
N ILE A 165 5.87 -16.69 2.93
CA ILE A 165 5.67 -15.51 3.78
C ILE A 165 5.82 -14.22 2.96
N PHE A 166 6.83 -14.14 2.08
CA PHE A 166 7.02 -12.99 1.20
C PHE A 166 5.82 -12.77 0.27
N VAL A 167 5.33 -13.83 -0.38
CA VAL A 167 4.16 -13.75 -1.28
C VAL A 167 2.93 -13.27 -0.52
N PHE A 168 2.61 -13.89 0.63
CA PHE A 168 1.45 -13.47 1.43
C PHE A 168 1.59 -12.03 1.94
N THR A 169 2.77 -11.62 2.41
CA THR A 169 3.01 -10.26 2.88
C THR A 169 2.86 -9.25 1.74
N SER A 170 3.28 -9.61 0.51
CA SER A 170 3.17 -8.74 -0.66
C SER A 170 1.72 -8.48 -1.12
N LEU A 171 0.77 -9.29 -0.68
CA LEU A 171 -0.66 -9.02 -0.95
C LEU A 171 -1.19 -7.82 -0.17
N LEU A 172 -0.63 -7.52 1.02
CA LEU A 172 -1.14 -6.44 1.88
C LEU A 172 -1.06 -5.04 1.23
N PRO A 173 0.07 -4.62 0.63
CA PRO A 173 0.11 -3.35 -0.08
C PRO A 173 -0.88 -3.25 -1.24
N SER A 174 -1.23 -4.37 -1.88
CA SER A 174 -2.22 -4.41 -2.97
C SER A 174 -3.63 -4.06 -2.50
N LEU A 175 -3.96 -4.33 -1.23
CA LEU A 175 -5.27 -4.01 -0.65
C LEU A 175 -5.49 -2.52 -0.40
N ARG A 176 -4.43 -1.71 -0.43
CA ARG A 176 -4.51 -0.26 -0.17
C ARG A 176 -5.57 0.45 -1.02
N GLY A 177 -5.64 0.12 -2.32
CA GLY A 177 -6.63 0.70 -3.22
C GLY A 177 -8.06 0.32 -2.85
N GLN A 178 -8.28 -0.94 -2.46
CA GLN A 178 -9.58 -1.44 -2.02
C GLN A 178 -10.03 -0.79 -0.71
N ILE A 179 -9.12 -0.66 0.25
CA ILE A 179 -9.37 -0.02 1.55
C ILE A 179 -9.68 1.47 1.36
N SER A 180 -8.90 2.18 0.53
CA SER A 180 -9.13 3.60 0.25
C SER A 180 -10.50 3.82 -0.39
N LYS A 181 -10.90 2.99 -1.37
CA LYS A 181 -12.20 3.04 -2.02
C LYS A 181 -13.34 2.75 -1.03
N PHE A 182 -13.19 1.71 -0.20
CA PHE A 182 -14.15 1.34 0.84
C PHE A 182 -14.39 2.46 1.84
N MET A 183 -13.35 3.19 2.23
CA MET A 183 -13.43 4.33 3.15
C MET A 183 -13.90 5.63 2.49
N ASN A 184 -14.12 5.64 1.19
CA ASN A 184 -14.37 6.86 0.41
C ASN A 184 -13.27 7.94 0.60
N ILE A 185 -12.03 7.50 0.87
CA ILE A 185 -10.86 8.39 1.02
C ILE A 185 -10.19 8.62 -0.34
N SER A 186 -10.75 8.12 -1.42
CA SER A 186 -10.19 8.32 -2.76
C SER A 186 -10.26 9.79 -3.16
N ASN A 187 -9.38 10.58 -2.57
CA ASN A 187 -8.97 11.86 -3.12
C ASN A 187 -8.11 11.57 -4.34
N GLU A 188 -8.71 11.16 -5.44
CA GLU A 188 -8.07 11.29 -6.74
C GLU A 188 -7.95 12.79 -7.02
N LYS A 189 -6.91 13.38 -6.44
CA LYS A 189 -6.56 14.75 -6.77
C LYS A 189 -6.24 14.81 -8.24
N ASN A 190 -7.02 15.56 -8.98
CA ASN A 190 -6.82 15.75 -10.39
C ASN A 190 -6.12 17.09 -10.62
N ALA A 191 -5.03 17.05 -11.38
CA ALA A 191 -4.40 18.27 -11.85
C ALA A 191 -5.12 18.74 -13.12
N TYR A 192 -5.46 20.00 -13.18
CA TYR A 192 -6.06 20.61 -14.37
C TYR A 192 -5.42 21.96 -14.68
N TRP A 193 -5.45 22.30 -15.95
CA TRP A 193 -5.11 23.60 -16.49
C TRP A 193 -6.39 24.35 -16.87
N ARG A 194 -6.45 25.64 -16.61
CA ARG A 194 -7.59 26.49 -17.00
C ARG A 194 -7.18 27.35 -18.19
N CYS A 195 -7.80 27.12 -19.34
CA CYS A 195 -7.63 27.95 -20.50
C CYS A 195 -8.31 29.33 -20.31
N GLN A 196 -7.93 30.33 -21.13
CA GLN A 196 -8.50 31.68 -21.12
C GLN A 196 -10.03 31.70 -21.28
N GLU A 197 -10.63 30.68 -21.87
CA GLU A 197 -12.09 30.49 -22.04
C GLU A 197 -12.78 29.84 -20.81
N TYR A 198 -12.15 29.81 -19.65
CA TYR A 198 -12.64 29.15 -18.42
C TYR A 198 -12.85 27.63 -18.53
N GLN A 199 -12.45 27.00 -19.63
CA GLN A 199 -12.54 25.55 -19.81
C GLN A 199 -11.45 24.86 -18.99
N LYS A 200 -11.85 23.87 -18.17
CA LYS A 200 -10.91 23.03 -17.42
C LYS A 200 -10.39 21.91 -18.30
N TRP A 201 -9.08 21.79 -18.40
CA TRP A 201 -8.39 20.70 -19.08
C TRP A 201 -7.62 19.87 -18.07
N TYR A 202 -8.07 18.65 -17.83
CA TYR A 202 -7.45 17.73 -16.86
C TYR A 202 -6.20 17.06 -17.46
N LEU A 203 -5.13 17.06 -16.70
CA LEU A 203 -3.91 16.35 -17.06
C LEU A 203 -4.13 14.84 -16.90
N LEU A 204 -4.23 14.10 -18.01
CA LEU A 204 -4.53 12.67 -18.00
C LEU A 204 -3.25 11.83 -17.83
N HIS A 205 -2.34 11.89 -18.81
CA HIS A 205 -1.05 11.20 -18.77
C HIS A 205 -0.10 11.77 -19.84
N ALA A 206 1.22 11.50 -19.66
CA ALA A 206 2.19 11.76 -20.71
C ALA A 206 2.07 10.72 -21.84
N ILE A 207 2.09 11.18 -23.09
CA ILE A 207 2.14 10.32 -24.28
C ILE A 207 3.58 9.87 -24.51
N ASN A 208 4.50 10.83 -24.43
CA ASN A 208 5.94 10.62 -24.56
C ASN A 208 6.70 11.56 -23.60
N LYS A 209 8.02 11.73 -23.81
CA LYS A 209 8.85 12.59 -22.96
C LYS A 209 8.52 14.08 -23.07
N ASP A 210 7.95 14.50 -24.21
CA ASP A 210 7.81 15.90 -24.57
C ASP A 210 6.34 16.34 -24.73
N THR A 211 5.39 15.39 -24.65
CA THR A 211 3.97 15.66 -24.88
C THR A 211 3.06 15.00 -23.85
N VAL A 212 2.01 15.72 -23.48
CA VAL A 212 0.98 15.28 -22.52
C VAL A 212 -0.40 15.29 -23.16
N LEU A 213 -1.26 14.39 -22.71
CA LEU A 213 -2.66 14.34 -23.07
C LEU A 213 -3.49 15.05 -22.00
N LEU A 214 -4.27 16.01 -22.44
CA LEU A 214 -5.27 16.71 -21.65
C LEU A 214 -6.68 16.25 -22.06
N GLY A 215 -7.62 16.22 -21.14
CA GLY A 215 -9.01 15.89 -21.42
C GLY A 215 -9.96 16.86 -20.74
N ASP A 216 -11.17 16.99 -21.29
CA ASP A 216 -12.26 17.79 -20.71
C ASP A 216 -12.82 17.19 -19.40
N LYS A 217 -12.46 15.95 -19.08
CA LYS A 217 -12.79 15.25 -17.82
C LYS A 217 -11.58 14.58 -17.23
N SER A 218 -11.62 14.34 -15.92
CA SER A 218 -10.53 13.72 -15.18
C SER A 218 -10.28 12.24 -15.53
N ASN A 219 -11.29 11.56 -16.10
CA ASN A 219 -11.18 10.17 -16.54
C ASN A 219 -11.18 10.11 -18.08
N TYR A 220 -10.10 9.57 -18.67
CA TYR A 220 -9.94 9.44 -20.13
C TYR A 220 -11.13 8.76 -20.82
N LYS A 221 -11.71 7.73 -20.19
CA LYS A 221 -12.86 7.00 -20.77
C LYS A 221 -14.15 7.84 -20.88
N LEU A 222 -14.23 8.92 -20.13
CA LEU A 222 -15.39 9.82 -20.08
C LEU A 222 -15.14 11.12 -20.85
N CYS A 223 -13.94 11.33 -21.38
CA CYS A 223 -13.62 12.53 -22.16
C CYS A 223 -14.37 12.52 -23.50
N SER A 224 -15.00 13.66 -23.78
CA SER A 224 -15.57 13.97 -25.09
C SER A 224 -14.56 14.70 -25.99
N GLN A 225 -13.62 15.41 -25.37
CA GLN A 225 -12.57 16.14 -26.05
C GLN A 225 -11.21 15.84 -25.41
N VAL A 226 -10.19 15.70 -26.24
CA VAL A 226 -8.81 15.53 -25.82
C VAL A 226 -7.91 16.48 -26.58
N LYS A 227 -6.89 17.02 -25.91
CA LYS A 227 -5.90 17.93 -26.49
C LYS A 227 -4.50 17.39 -26.19
N ILE A 228 -3.63 17.42 -27.18
CA ILE A 228 -2.21 17.11 -27.01
C ILE A 228 -1.46 18.43 -26.87
N MET A 229 -0.66 18.57 -25.83
CA MET A 229 0.12 19.76 -25.53
C MET A 229 1.59 19.38 -25.32
N LYS A 230 2.52 20.23 -25.74
CA LYS A 230 3.93 20.06 -25.40
C LYS A 230 4.14 20.31 -23.90
N LEU A 231 5.05 19.55 -23.32
CA LEU A 231 5.36 19.66 -21.89
C LEU A 231 5.97 21.04 -21.56
N GLU A 232 6.78 21.60 -22.49
CA GLU A 232 7.37 22.94 -22.37
C GLU A 232 6.30 24.04 -22.26
N ASP A 233 5.23 23.93 -23.08
CA ASP A 233 4.13 24.88 -23.02
C ASP A 233 3.38 24.78 -21.70
N LEU A 234 3.21 23.56 -21.18
CA LEU A 234 2.53 23.32 -19.92
C LEU A 234 3.30 23.84 -18.69
N TYR A 235 4.65 23.83 -18.72
CA TYR A 235 5.47 24.36 -17.63
C TYR A 235 5.35 25.88 -17.45
N ASN A 236 4.92 26.59 -18.48
CA ASN A 236 4.68 28.02 -18.42
C ASN A 236 3.28 28.38 -17.93
N GLU A 237 2.43 27.37 -17.70
CA GLU A 237 1.03 27.54 -17.31
C GLU A 237 0.81 27.18 -15.83
N THR A 238 -0.20 27.80 -15.22
CA THR A 238 -0.58 27.50 -13.83
C THR A 238 -1.45 26.24 -13.78
N LEU A 239 -0.97 25.22 -13.09
CA LEU A 239 -1.72 24.00 -12.82
C LEU A 239 -2.43 24.09 -11.48
N TYR A 240 -3.70 23.72 -11.48
CA TYR A 240 -4.56 23.64 -10.30
C TYR A 240 -4.77 22.18 -9.89
N ILE A 241 -4.99 21.94 -8.60
CA ILE A 241 -5.29 20.61 -8.04
C ILE A 241 -6.71 20.68 -7.44
N GLU A 242 -7.54 19.73 -7.84
CA GLU A 242 -8.92 19.56 -7.36
C GLU A 242 -9.09 18.23 -6.64
#